data_410c84027bf2ebea04773028c8984f05
#
_entry.id   410c84027bf2ebea04773028c8984f05
#
_cell.length_a   1.000
_cell.length_b   1.000
_cell.length_c   1.000
_cell.angle_alpha   90.00
_cell.angle_beta   90.00
_cell.angle_gamma   90.00
#
_symmetry.space_group_name_H-M   'P 1'
#
loop_
_entity.id
_entity.type
_entity.pdbx_description
1 polymer ?
#
loop_
_entity_poly.entity_id
_entity_poly.type
_entity_poly.pdbx_seq_one_letter_code
_entity_poly.pdbx_strand_id
1 'polypeptide(L)'
;MSLVVDQLSKSYGHQVAVDHISFHLKQGQVVGFLGPNGAGKSTTLKMMAGYLASDSGTIQLNGIPVHQNSIEAKKIIGYLPESNALYEQLYVKEYLQFLSSVHRIENVSQRITQLIEQTGLGLMQHKKIGTLSKGYKQRLGIAAAIIHQPKLVLLDEPTSGLDPNQLIEIRALIQSLSKEAIILFSTHILQEVTAICDRVLVLHQGKLVADEPISELLQKHNTNLEEIFKLLTH
;
A
#
# COMPACT_ATOMS: atom_id res chain seq x y z
N MET A 1 -0.60 0.45 -17.30
CA MET A 1 -0.32 1.50 -16.30
C MET A 1 1.07 1.27 -15.72
N SER A 2 1.79 2.34 -15.38
CA SER A 2 3.15 2.25 -14.86
C SER A 2 3.42 3.33 -13.80
N LEU A 3 4.20 2.95 -12.79
CA LEU A 3 4.78 3.84 -11.81
C LEU A 3 6.30 3.81 -12.00
N VAL A 4 6.92 4.98 -12.10
CA VAL A 4 8.37 5.15 -12.19
C VAL A 4 8.84 5.96 -11.00
N VAL A 5 9.77 5.42 -10.26
CA VAL A 5 10.51 6.10 -9.17
C VAL A 5 11.96 6.17 -9.61
N ASP A 6 12.54 7.37 -9.62
CA ASP A 6 13.90 7.59 -10.09
C ASP A 6 14.70 8.44 -9.11
N GLN A 7 15.82 7.87 -8.63
CA GLN A 7 16.80 8.49 -7.72
C GLN A 7 16.18 9.18 -6.51
N LEU A 8 15.12 8.57 -5.96
CA LEU A 8 14.33 9.14 -4.87
C LEU A 8 15.12 9.16 -3.57
N SER A 9 15.21 10.31 -2.92
CA SER A 9 15.93 10.48 -1.65
C SER A 9 15.15 11.30 -0.66
N LYS A 10 15.35 10.97 0.63
CA LYS A 10 14.77 11.70 1.78
C LYS A 10 15.63 11.59 3.00
N SER A 11 15.89 12.73 3.65
CA SER A 11 16.61 12.83 4.91
C SER A 11 15.77 13.56 5.97
N TYR A 12 15.99 13.21 7.22
CA TYR A 12 15.46 13.90 8.39
C TYR A 12 16.65 14.36 9.25
N GLY A 13 17.01 15.64 9.13
CA GLY A 13 18.24 16.15 9.74
C GLY A 13 19.46 15.42 9.16
N HIS A 14 20.22 14.74 10.02
CA HIS A 14 21.40 13.97 9.59
C HIS A 14 21.11 12.52 9.22
N GLN A 15 19.88 12.06 9.42
CA GLN A 15 19.50 10.68 9.12
C GLN A 15 18.95 10.58 7.71
N VAL A 16 19.62 9.83 6.84
CA VAL A 16 19.13 9.46 5.51
C VAL A 16 18.10 8.33 5.67
N ALA A 17 16.84 8.63 5.40
CA ALA A 17 15.76 7.65 5.49
C ALA A 17 15.54 6.88 4.18
N VAL A 18 15.80 7.53 3.04
CA VAL A 18 15.72 6.95 1.69
C VAL A 18 16.89 7.52 0.88
N ASP A 19 17.68 6.64 0.26
CA ASP A 19 18.95 6.98 -0.41
C ASP A 19 18.93 6.53 -1.87
N HIS A 20 18.61 7.43 -2.79
CA HIS A 20 18.68 7.29 -4.24
C HIS A 20 18.04 6.00 -4.81
N ILE A 21 16.85 5.63 -4.30
CA ILE A 21 16.15 4.43 -4.78
C ILE A 21 15.50 4.66 -6.14
N SER A 22 15.59 3.67 -7.01
CA SER A 22 14.96 3.69 -8.33
C SER A 22 14.30 2.33 -8.60
N PHE A 23 13.04 2.35 -9.06
CA PHE A 23 12.31 1.14 -9.46
C PHE A 23 11.13 1.49 -10.37
N HIS A 24 10.61 0.48 -11.04
CA HIS A 24 9.50 0.63 -11.97
C HIS A 24 8.45 -0.48 -11.72
N LEU A 25 7.19 -0.09 -11.50
CA LEU A 25 6.08 -1.02 -11.29
C LEU A 25 5.08 -0.97 -12.44
N LYS A 26 4.44 -2.10 -12.73
CA LYS A 26 3.40 -2.25 -13.74
C LYS A 26 2.12 -2.81 -13.11
N GLN A 27 0.98 -2.54 -13.76
CA GLN A 27 -0.31 -3.13 -13.39
C GLN A 27 -0.28 -4.65 -13.55
N GLY A 28 -1.09 -5.33 -12.75
CA GLY A 28 -1.27 -6.79 -12.81
C GLY A 28 -0.35 -7.56 -11.86
N GLN A 29 0.43 -6.85 -11.03
CA GLN A 29 1.33 -7.46 -10.05
C GLN A 29 1.02 -6.95 -8.65
N VAL A 30 1.14 -7.85 -7.68
CA VAL A 30 1.24 -7.50 -6.26
C VAL A 30 2.71 -7.42 -5.90
N VAL A 31 3.15 -6.23 -5.50
CA VAL A 31 4.56 -5.99 -5.17
C VAL A 31 4.70 -5.80 -3.67
N GLY A 32 5.55 -6.62 -3.04
CA GLY A 32 5.91 -6.50 -1.63
C GLY A 32 7.07 -5.53 -1.44
N PHE A 33 6.92 -4.56 -0.54
CA PHE A 33 7.98 -3.65 -0.13
C PHE A 33 8.50 -4.09 1.23
N LEU A 34 9.50 -4.97 1.21
CA LEU A 34 10.03 -5.69 2.37
C LEU A 34 11.21 -4.94 2.99
N GLY A 35 11.33 -4.98 4.29
CA GLY A 35 12.49 -4.44 5.00
C GLY A 35 12.26 -4.35 6.51
N PRO A 36 13.30 -4.25 7.33
CA PRO A 36 13.18 -4.08 8.77
C PRO A 36 12.50 -2.74 9.12
N ASN A 37 12.12 -2.61 10.39
CA ASN A 37 11.62 -1.33 10.90
C ASN A 37 12.70 -0.26 10.78
N GLY A 38 12.30 0.95 10.34
CA GLY A 38 13.25 2.04 10.07
C GLY A 38 14.00 1.97 8.74
N ALA A 39 13.76 0.95 7.90
CA ALA A 39 14.43 0.84 6.58
C ALA A 39 14.04 1.93 5.57
N GLY A 40 12.99 2.73 5.83
CA GLY A 40 12.52 3.79 4.94
C GLY A 40 11.22 3.48 4.17
N LYS A 41 10.58 2.32 4.42
CA LYS A 41 9.36 1.87 3.72
C LYS A 41 8.22 2.89 3.77
N SER A 42 7.75 3.24 4.97
CA SER A 42 6.65 4.21 5.17
C SER A 42 7.00 5.62 4.66
N THR A 43 8.28 6.02 4.76
CA THR A 43 8.76 7.30 4.18
C THR A 43 8.59 7.27 2.65
N THR A 44 9.01 6.19 2.00
CA THR A 44 8.86 6.01 0.56
C THR A 44 7.38 6.02 0.14
N LEU A 45 6.54 5.24 0.84
CA LEU A 45 5.09 5.21 0.56
C LEU A 45 4.45 6.60 0.72
N LYS A 46 4.81 7.38 1.74
CA LYS A 46 4.32 8.75 1.93
C LYS A 46 4.74 9.69 0.81
N MET A 47 5.97 9.57 0.30
CA MET A 47 6.42 10.34 -0.87
C MET A 47 5.62 9.94 -2.13
N MET A 48 5.44 8.64 -2.36
CA MET A 48 4.66 8.12 -3.48
C MET A 48 3.17 8.47 -3.40
N ALA A 49 2.62 8.65 -2.20
CA ALA A 49 1.26 9.13 -1.99
C ALA A 49 1.12 10.66 -2.10
N GLY A 50 2.22 11.39 -2.28
CA GLY A 50 2.22 12.86 -2.31
C GLY A 50 1.93 13.52 -0.96
N TYR A 51 2.14 12.80 0.16
CA TYR A 51 2.02 13.36 1.52
C TYR A 51 3.32 13.97 2.01
N LEU A 52 4.45 13.49 1.51
CA LEU A 52 5.78 13.94 1.89
C LEU A 52 6.56 14.37 0.64
N ALA A 53 7.23 15.51 0.70
CA ALA A 53 8.15 15.92 -0.36
C ALA A 53 9.45 15.12 -0.27
N SER A 54 9.95 14.65 -1.42
CA SER A 54 11.32 14.15 -1.55
C SER A 54 12.31 15.31 -1.49
N ASP A 55 13.54 15.03 -1.10
CA ASP A 55 14.63 16.01 -1.17
C ASP A 55 15.28 16.02 -2.56
N SER A 56 15.28 14.85 -3.23
CA SER A 56 15.70 14.71 -4.63
C SER A 56 15.01 13.53 -5.30
N GLY A 57 15.19 13.40 -6.61
CA GLY A 57 14.56 12.35 -7.42
C GLY A 57 13.13 12.68 -7.87
N THR A 58 12.54 11.79 -8.64
CA THR A 58 11.21 11.99 -9.22
C THR A 58 10.32 10.75 -9.05
N ILE A 59 9.02 11.00 -9.00
CA ILE A 59 7.99 9.96 -9.01
C ILE A 59 6.99 10.31 -10.11
N GLN A 60 6.68 9.36 -10.97
CA GLN A 60 5.69 9.53 -12.03
C GLN A 60 4.71 8.35 -12.07
N LEU A 61 3.42 8.64 -12.09
CA LEU A 61 2.37 7.66 -12.28
C LEU A 61 1.67 7.91 -13.63
N ASN A 62 1.83 7.00 -14.57
CA ASN A 62 1.35 7.17 -15.95
C ASN A 62 1.82 8.49 -16.62
N GLY A 63 3.04 8.92 -16.33
CA GLY A 63 3.59 10.20 -16.81
C GLY A 63 3.15 11.43 -16.01
N ILE A 64 2.23 11.28 -15.04
CA ILE A 64 1.80 12.37 -14.15
C ILE A 64 2.81 12.48 -12.99
N PRO A 65 3.47 13.64 -12.79
CA PRO A 65 4.38 13.83 -11.68
C PRO A 65 3.66 13.75 -10.33
N VAL A 66 4.22 12.98 -9.39
CA VAL A 66 3.69 12.86 -8.03
C VAL A 66 4.51 13.73 -7.09
N HIS A 67 3.87 14.74 -6.51
CA HIS A 67 4.42 15.62 -5.48
C HIS A 67 3.31 16.15 -4.57
N GLN A 68 3.66 16.85 -3.49
CA GLN A 68 2.69 17.28 -2.47
C GLN A 68 1.52 18.10 -3.04
N ASN A 69 1.74 18.90 -4.06
CA ASN A 69 0.73 19.78 -4.67
C ASN A 69 0.05 19.17 -5.90
N SER A 70 0.37 17.92 -6.29
CA SER A 70 -0.21 17.26 -7.45
C SER A 70 -1.61 16.72 -7.13
N ILE A 71 -2.64 17.53 -7.36
CA ILE A 71 -4.05 17.10 -7.19
C ILE A 71 -4.40 15.98 -8.18
N GLU A 72 -3.88 16.05 -9.41
CA GLU A 72 -4.12 15.05 -10.45
C GLU A 72 -3.58 13.67 -10.05
N ALA A 73 -2.35 13.62 -9.52
CA ALA A 73 -1.78 12.37 -9.02
C ALA A 73 -2.60 11.82 -7.84
N LYS A 74 -2.98 12.67 -6.88
CA LYS A 74 -3.77 12.24 -5.70
C LYS A 74 -5.14 11.66 -6.07
N LYS A 75 -5.75 12.08 -7.17
CA LYS A 75 -7.02 11.52 -7.65
C LYS A 75 -6.90 10.06 -8.14
N ILE A 76 -5.70 9.60 -8.45
CA ILE A 76 -5.45 8.26 -8.98
C ILE A 76 -4.56 7.41 -8.06
N ILE A 77 -4.31 7.87 -6.83
CA ILE A 77 -3.55 7.16 -5.81
C ILE A 77 -4.44 6.90 -4.61
N GLY A 78 -4.53 5.64 -4.20
CA GLY A 78 -5.09 5.22 -2.91
C GLY A 78 -3.98 4.94 -1.92
N TYR A 79 -4.12 5.42 -0.69
CA TYR A 79 -3.12 5.19 0.35
C TYR A 79 -3.78 4.79 1.67
N LEU A 80 -3.35 3.66 2.20
CA LEU A 80 -3.66 3.22 3.56
C LEU A 80 -2.41 3.37 4.42
N PRO A 81 -2.36 4.31 5.37
CA PRO A 81 -1.26 4.42 6.31
C PRO A 81 -1.30 3.31 7.36
N GLU A 82 -0.17 2.97 7.96
CA GLU A 82 -0.04 2.02 9.06
C GLU A 82 -0.99 2.37 10.22
N SER A 83 -1.00 3.65 10.63
CA SER A 83 -1.96 4.18 11.59
C SER A 83 -3.19 4.69 10.86
N ASN A 84 -4.20 3.83 10.74
CA ASN A 84 -5.44 4.14 10.05
C ASN A 84 -6.34 5.05 10.92
N ALA A 85 -6.23 6.36 10.71
CA ALA A 85 -7.02 7.37 11.43
C ALA A 85 -8.46 7.43 10.90
N LEU A 86 -9.33 6.59 11.44
CA LEU A 86 -10.76 6.55 11.12
C LEU A 86 -11.57 7.47 12.05
N TYR A 87 -12.68 8.01 11.52
CA TYR A 87 -13.64 8.79 12.32
C TYR A 87 -14.53 7.85 13.15
N GLU A 88 -14.10 7.48 14.33
CA GLU A 88 -14.72 6.45 15.18
C GLU A 88 -16.19 6.71 15.54
N GLN A 89 -16.64 7.97 15.51
CA GLN A 89 -18.00 8.38 15.81
C GLN A 89 -18.99 8.10 14.67
N LEU A 90 -18.49 8.00 13.43
CA LEU A 90 -19.32 7.77 12.25
C LEU A 90 -19.69 6.29 12.11
N TYR A 91 -20.81 6.04 11.43
CA TYR A 91 -21.13 4.70 10.93
C TYR A 91 -20.31 4.40 9.68
N VAL A 92 -20.04 3.10 9.43
CA VAL A 92 -19.24 2.66 8.26
C VAL A 92 -19.78 3.26 6.96
N LYS A 93 -21.10 3.16 6.72
CA LYS A 93 -21.73 3.68 5.51
C LYS A 93 -21.66 5.20 5.42
N GLU A 94 -21.84 5.92 6.52
CA GLU A 94 -21.70 7.39 6.56
C GLU A 94 -20.27 7.83 6.21
N TYR A 95 -19.27 7.13 6.73
CA TYR A 95 -17.87 7.41 6.41
C TYR A 95 -17.57 7.22 4.93
N LEU A 96 -18.07 6.15 4.32
CA LEU A 96 -17.94 5.92 2.89
C LEU A 96 -18.70 6.96 2.06
N GLN A 97 -19.89 7.41 2.52
CA GLN A 97 -20.62 8.51 1.88
C GLN A 97 -19.84 9.83 1.94
N PHE A 98 -19.26 10.14 3.11
CA PHE A 98 -18.41 11.31 3.29
C PHE A 98 -17.23 11.29 2.31
N LEU A 99 -16.49 10.19 2.24
CA LEU A 99 -15.37 10.05 1.30
C LEU A 99 -15.80 10.14 -0.17
N SER A 100 -16.97 9.56 -0.50
CA SER A 100 -17.54 9.67 -1.84
C SER A 100 -17.78 11.13 -2.24
N SER A 101 -18.23 11.98 -1.31
CA SER A 101 -18.43 13.42 -1.57
C SER A 101 -17.09 14.14 -1.76
N VAL A 102 -16.07 13.81 -0.97
CA VAL A 102 -14.71 14.38 -1.10
C VAL A 102 -14.12 14.08 -2.46
N HIS A 103 -14.27 12.84 -2.93
CA HIS A 103 -13.77 12.39 -4.23
C HIS A 103 -14.72 12.70 -5.40
N ARG A 104 -15.89 13.33 -5.15
CA ARG A 104 -16.92 13.66 -6.15
C ARG A 104 -17.34 12.45 -6.99
N ILE A 105 -17.59 11.32 -6.32
CA ILE A 105 -17.95 10.07 -6.97
C ILE A 105 -19.36 10.17 -7.53
N GLU A 106 -19.52 9.83 -8.80
CA GLU A 106 -20.82 9.62 -9.42
C GLU A 106 -21.42 8.28 -8.95
N ASN A 107 -22.76 8.17 -8.92
CA ASN A 107 -23.46 6.94 -8.52
C ASN A 107 -23.03 6.39 -7.14
N VAL A 108 -22.93 7.28 -6.16
CA VAL A 108 -22.43 7.01 -4.79
C VAL A 108 -23.02 5.76 -4.18
N SER A 109 -24.35 5.55 -4.27
CA SER A 109 -25.03 4.39 -3.68
C SER A 109 -24.53 3.07 -4.27
N GLN A 110 -24.41 3.00 -5.60
CA GLN A 110 -23.90 1.81 -6.30
C GLN A 110 -22.45 1.55 -5.93
N ARG A 111 -21.61 2.58 -5.91
CA ARG A 111 -20.19 2.46 -5.56
C ARG A 111 -19.99 1.96 -4.13
N ILE A 112 -20.74 2.48 -3.17
CA ILE A 112 -20.67 2.04 -1.77
C ILE A 112 -21.12 0.58 -1.64
N THR A 113 -22.19 0.17 -2.33
CA THR A 113 -22.64 -1.23 -2.30
C THR A 113 -21.58 -2.17 -2.82
N GLN A 114 -20.99 -1.88 -3.97
CA GLN A 114 -19.87 -2.66 -4.53
C GLN A 114 -18.67 -2.73 -3.58
N LEU A 115 -18.33 -1.61 -2.95
CA LEU A 115 -17.20 -1.52 -2.05
C LEU A 115 -17.41 -2.34 -0.78
N ILE A 116 -18.60 -2.26 -0.19
CA ILE A 116 -19.01 -3.04 0.99
C ILE A 116 -18.93 -4.54 0.71
N GLU A 117 -19.38 -4.97 -0.47
CA GLU A 117 -19.30 -6.36 -0.91
C GLU A 117 -17.83 -6.79 -1.12
N GLN A 118 -17.07 -6.01 -1.89
CA GLN A 118 -15.67 -6.29 -2.21
C GLN A 118 -14.79 -6.39 -0.97
N THR A 119 -15.05 -5.57 0.06
CA THR A 119 -14.24 -5.52 1.29
C THR A 119 -14.81 -6.35 2.44
N GLY A 120 -15.94 -7.05 2.23
CA GLY A 120 -16.57 -7.89 3.24
C GLY A 120 -17.14 -7.10 4.44
N LEU A 121 -17.58 -5.86 4.24
CA LEU A 121 -18.13 -4.98 5.27
C LEU A 121 -19.65 -5.10 5.45
N GLY A 122 -20.31 -6.02 4.76
CA GLY A 122 -21.78 -6.15 4.73
C GLY A 122 -22.46 -6.12 6.11
N LEU A 123 -21.98 -6.97 7.02
CA LEU A 123 -22.54 -7.04 8.40
C LEU A 123 -22.19 -5.84 9.28
N MET A 124 -21.19 -5.03 8.85
CA MET A 124 -20.69 -3.91 9.63
C MET A 124 -21.18 -2.55 9.14
N GLN A 125 -21.86 -2.47 7.99
CA GLN A 125 -22.21 -1.22 7.32
C GLN A 125 -23.02 -0.23 8.18
N HIS A 126 -23.80 -0.76 9.13
CA HIS A 126 -24.64 0.03 10.04
C HIS A 126 -24.06 0.14 11.46
N LYS A 127 -22.80 -0.28 11.68
CA LYS A 127 -22.12 -0.16 12.97
C LYS A 127 -21.24 1.10 13.01
N LYS A 128 -21.07 1.64 14.21
CA LYS A 128 -20.09 2.71 14.45
C LYS A 128 -18.68 2.17 14.28
N ILE A 129 -17.81 2.94 13.64
CA ILE A 129 -16.43 2.56 13.34
C ILE A 129 -15.65 2.24 14.62
N GLY A 130 -15.87 3.00 15.70
CA GLY A 130 -15.22 2.75 16.99
C GLY A 130 -15.50 1.36 17.58
N THR A 131 -16.62 0.71 17.20
CA THR A 131 -17.00 -0.63 17.71
C THR A 131 -16.46 -1.78 16.86
N LEU A 132 -15.78 -1.49 15.76
CA LEU A 132 -15.23 -2.50 14.85
C LEU A 132 -13.98 -3.15 15.44
N SER A 133 -13.80 -4.45 15.16
CA SER A 133 -12.51 -5.11 15.40
C SER A 133 -11.42 -4.52 14.52
N LYS A 134 -10.15 -4.77 14.88
CA LYS A 134 -9.00 -4.28 14.11
C LYS A 134 -9.09 -4.71 12.64
N GLY A 135 -9.47 -5.96 12.35
CA GLY A 135 -9.60 -6.45 10.97
C GLY A 135 -10.69 -5.73 10.18
N TYR A 136 -11.83 -5.42 10.79
CA TYR A 136 -12.86 -4.61 10.11
C TYR A 136 -12.44 -3.15 9.94
N LYS A 137 -11.71 -2.56 10.89
CA LYS A 137 -11.10 -1.22 10.72
C LYS A 137 -10.11 -1.22 9.55
N GLN A 138 -9.33 -2.29 9.39
CA GLN A 138 -8.38 -2.44 8.29
C GLN A 138 -9.10 -2.57 6.93
N ARG A 139 -10.15 -3.39 6.84
CA ARG A 139 -11.00 -3.49 5.63
C ARG A 139 -11.63 -2.16 5.27
N LEU A 140 -12.10 -1.40 6.26
CA LEU A 140 -12.66 -0.07 6.04
C LEU A 140 -11.59 0.91 5.55
N GLY A 141 -10.36 0.81 6.07
CA GLY A 141 -9.22 1.61 5.59
C GLY A 141 -8.86 1.29 4.14
N ILE A 142 -8.85 0.00 3.76
CA ILE A 142 -8.66 -0.40 2.36
C ILE A 142 -9.83 0.13 1.50
N ALA A 143 -11.08 -0.02 1.95
CA ALA A 143 -12.26 0.51 1.27
C ALA A 143 -12.13 2.02 1.03
N ALA A 144 -11.70 2.77 2.04
CA ALA A 144 -11.44 4.21 1.94
C ALA A 144 -10.35 4.53 0.90
N ALA A 145 -9.25 3.75 0.89
CA ALA A 145 -8.16 3.95 -0.05
C ALA A 145 -8.55 3.66 -1.51
N ILE A 146 -9.55 2.79 -1.75
CA ILE A 146 -9.94 2.38 -3.12
C ILE A 146 -11.30 2.95 -3.58
N ILE A 147 -11.97 3.78 -2.78
CA ILE A 147 -13.32 4.28 -3.09
C ILE A 147 -13.40 5.01 -4.44
N HIS A 148 -12.36 5.74 -4.79
CA HIS A 148 -12.24 6.53 -6.01
C HIS A 148 -11.59 5.78 -7.18
N GLN A 149 -11.48 4.45 -7.09
CA GLN A 149 -10.91 3.58 -8.14
C GLN A 149 -9.50 4.00 -8.59
N PRO A 150 -8.55 4.08 -7.66
CA PRO A 150 -7.20 4.55 -7.96
C PRO A 150 -6.46 3.63 -8.94
N LYS A 151 -5.44 4.17 -9.57
CA LYS A 151 -4.54 3.43 -10.46
C LYS A 151 -3.32 2.85 -9.73
N LEU A 152 -3.00 3.41 -8.56
CA LEU A 152 -1.98 2.95 -7.64
C LEU A 152 -2.59 2.82 -6.24
N VAL A 153 -2.42 1.68 -5.61
CA VAL A 153 -2.82 1.43 -4.22
C VAL A 153 -1.58 1.15 -3.40
N LEU A 154 -1.32 2.02 -2.44
CA LEU A 154 -0.23 1.95 -1.50
C LEU A 154 -0.77 1.54 -0.13
N LEU A 155 -0.28 0.43 0.42
CA LEU A 155 -0.75 -0.10 1.69
C LEU A 155 0.45 -0.22 2.66
N ASP A 156 0.39 0.52 3.76
CA ASP A 156 1.47 0.50 4.76
C ASP A 156 1.10 -0.46 5.88
N GLU A 157 1.79 -1.60 5.97
CA GLU A 157 1.59 -2.69 6.93
C GLU A 157 0.11 -3.15 7.02
N PRO A 158 -0.56 -3.50 5.89
CA PRO A 158 -2.01 -3.73 5.86
C PRO A 158 -2.48 -4.92 6.69
N THR A 159 -1.59 -5.81 7.06
CA THR A 159 -1.87 -7.09 7.75
C THR A 159 -1.41 -7.09 9.20
N SER A 160 -0.79 -6.00 9.66
CA SER A 160 -0.22 -5.92 11.01
C SER A 160 -1.24 -6.16 12.14
N GLY A 161 -0.98 -7.19 12.97
CA GLY A 161 -1.77 -7.54 14.15
C GLY A 161 -3.18 -8.06 13.85
N LEU A 162 -3.36 -8.69 12.70
CA LEU A 162 -4.56 -9.45 12.34
C LEU A 162 -4.42 -10.92 12.76
N ASP A 163 -5.55 -11.55 13.06
CA ASP A 163 -5.58 -13.00 13.27
C ASP A 163 -5.46 -13.78 11.94
N PRO A 164 -5.16 -15.10 11.98
CA PRO A 164 -4.93 -15.90 10.78
C PRO A 164 -6.08 -15.88 9.76
N ASN A 165 -7.33 -15.86 10.20
CA ASN A 165 -8.48 -15.84 9.30
C ASN A 165 -8.61 -14.48 8.62
N GLN A 166 -8.43 -13.39 9.37
CA GLN A 166 -8.42 -12.03 8.82
C GLN A 166 -7.27 -11.82 7.83
N LEU A 167 -6.10 -12.42 8.07
CA LEU A 167 -4.97 -12.38 7.13
C LEU A 167 -5.33 -12.99 5.77
N ILE A 168 -5.97 -14.17 5.75
CA ILE A 168 -6.39 -14.83 4.51
C ILE A 168 -7.33 -13.92 3.71
N GLU A 169 -8.29 -13.30 4.38
CA GLU A 169 -9.28 -12.45 3.73
C GLU A 169 -8.69 -11.14 3.20
N ILE A 170 -7.78 -10.49 3.96
CA ILE A 170 -7.08 -9.28 3.49
C ILE A 170 -6.15 -9.60 2.31
N ARG A 171 -5.44 -10.73 2.35
CA ARG A 171 -4.60 -11.19 1.24
C ARG A 171 -5.41 -11.40 -0.04
N ALA A 172 -6.55 -12.08 0.04
CA ALA A 172 -7.45 -12.28 -1.08
C ALA A 172 -7.97 -10.94 -1.64
N LEU A 173 -8.31 -9.99 -0.76
CA LEU A 173 -8.71 -8.64 -1.16
C LEU A 173 -7.58 -7.94 -1.91
N ILE A 174 -6.36 -7.91 -1.38
CA ILE A 174 -5.19 -7.29 -2.02
C ILE A 174 -4.93 -7.90 -3.42
N GLN A 175 -4.97 -9.23 -3.53
CA GLN A 175 -4.82 -9.91 -4.82
C GLN A 175 -5.93 -9.54 -5.81
N SER A 176 -7.17 -9.39 -5.36
CA SER A 176 -8.27 -9.00 -6.25
C SER A 176 -8.09 -7.61 -6.85
N LEU A 177 -7.48 -6.69 -6.10
CA LEU A 177 -7.24 -5.30 -6.52
C LEU A 177 -6.14 -5.18 -7.59
N SER A 178 -5.19 -6.12 -7.67
CA SER A 178 -4.08 -6.06 -8.62
C SER A 178 -4.53 -6.12 -10.09
N LYS A 179 -5.72 -6.66 -10.36
CA LYS A 179 -6.30 -6.71 -11.71
C LYS A 179 -6.57 -5.32 -12.29
N GLU A 180 -6.90 -4.35 -11.43
CA GLU A 180 -7.35 -3.02 -11.85
C GLU A 180 -6.36 -1.90 -11.50
N ALA A 181 -5.43 -2.15 -10.58
CA ALA A 181 -4.46 -1.16 -10.10
C ALA A 181 -3.05 -1.76 -9.96
N ILE A 182 -2.05 -0.91 -9.81
CA ILE A 182 -0.73 -1.27 -9.32
C ILE A 182 -0.84 -1.38 -7.79
N ILE A 183 -0.43 -2.50 -7.21
CA ILE A 183 -0.47 -2.70 -5.76
C ILE A 183 0.96 -2.76 -5.22
N LEU A 184 1.26 -1.87 -4.29
CA LEU A 184 2.49 -1.91 -3.50
C LEU A 184 2.12 -1.90 -2.02
N PHE A 185 2.51 -2.94 -1.28
CA PHE A 185 2.31 -2.94 0.16
C PHE A 185 3.62 -3.17 0.92
N SER A 186 3.80 -2.40 1.99
CA SER A 186 4.93 -2.59 2.89
C SER A 186 4.65 -3.70 3.88
N THR A 187 5.66 -4.46 4.21
CA THR A 187 5.65 -5.42 5.31
C THR A 187 7.06 -5.70 5.82
N HIS A 188 7.16 -6.15 7.05
CA HIS A 188 8.36 -6.75 7.62
C HIS A 188 8.21 -8.28 7.80
N ILE A 189 7.07 -8.84 7.36
CA ILE A 189 6.71 -10.26 7.52
C ILE A 189 6.93 -11.01 6.21
N LEU A 190 7.94 -11.86 6.16
CA LEU A 190 8.35 -12.62 4.98
C LEU A 190 7.25 -13.54 4.44
N GLN A 191 6.48 -14.19 5.36
CA GLN A 191 5.37 -15.08 4.98
C GLN A 191 4.27 -14.34 4.21
N GLU A 192 4.14 -13.04 4.35
CA GLU A 192 3.18 -12.27 3.57
C GLU A 192 3.62 -12.08 2.14
N VAL A 193 4.91 -11.79 1.97
CA VAL A 193 5.51 -11.63 0.65
C VAL A 193 5.39 -12.93 -0.14
N THR A 194 5.76 -14.06 0.46
CA THR A 194 5.67 -15.37 -0.21
C THR A 194 4.24 -15.81 -0.50
N ALA A 195 3.26 -15.34 0.29
CA ALA A 195 1.86 -15.75 0.14
C ALA A 195 1.14 -15.08 -1.04
N ILE A 196 1.44 -13.81 -1.35
CA ILE A 196 0.64 -13.04 -2.29
C ILE A 196 1.41 -12.20 -3.31
N CYS A 197 2.75 -12.04 -3.15
CA CYS A 197 3.51 -11.18 -4.05
C CYS A 197 4.06 -11.92 -5.26
N ASP A 198 4.05 -11.25 -6.39
CA ASP A 198 4.74 -11.69 -7.61
C ASP A 198 6.20 -11.23 -7.62
N ARG A 199 6.46 -10.06 -7.02
CA ARG A 199 7.75 -9.37 -7.00
C ARG A 199 8.00 -8.76 -5.63
N VAL A 200 9.26 -8.66 -5.23
CA VAL A 200 9.67 -8.03 -3.99
C VAL A 200 10.72 -6.96 -4.22
N LEU A 201 10.52 -5.83 -3.55
CA LEU A 201 11.50 -4.77 -3.38
C LEU A 201 12.02 -4.88 -1.95
N VAL A 202 13.31 -5.13 -1.75
CA VAL A 202 13.91 -5.22 -0.41
C VAL A 202 14.63 -3.93 -0.10
N LEU A 203 14.19 -3.26 0.96
CA LEU A 203 14.76 -2.01 1.44
C LEU A 203 15.57 -2.26 2.72
N HIS A 204 16.81 -1.79 2.73
CA HIS A 204 17.68 -1.85 3.91
C HIS A 204 18.45 -0.53 4.06
N GLN A 205 18.41 0.09 5.26
CA GLN A 205 19.11 1.35 5.56
C GLN A 205 18.88 2.45 4.49
N GLY A 206 17.65 2.59 4.03
CA GLY A 206 17.27 3.57 3.01
C GLY A 206 17.58 3.18 1.57
N LYS A 207 18.29 2.07 1.32
CA LYS A 207 18.70 1.61 -0.02
C LYS A 207 17.86 0.44 -0.49
N LEU A 208 17.62 0.39 -1.80
CA LEU A 208 17.01 -0.76 -2.46
C LEU A 208 18.10 -1.81 -2.71
N VAL A 209 18.06 -2.92 -1.97
CA VAL A 209 19.08 -3.99 -2.04
C VAL A 209 18.65 -5.17 -2.91
N ALA A 210 17.35 -5.30 -3.22
CA ALA A 210 16.84 -6.23 -4.22
C ALA A 210 15.56 -5.69 -4.86
N ASP A 211 15.36 -6.02 -6.15
CA ASP A 211 14.18 -5.68 -6.95
C ASP A 211 14.00 -6.78 -8.00
N GLU A 212 13.34 -7.87 -7.64
CA GLU A 212 13.25 -9.07 -8.47
C GLU A 212 11.89 -9.79 -8.29
N PRO A 213 11.40 -10.54 -9.29
CA PRO A 213 10.35 -11.53 -9.10
C PRO A 213 10.74 -12.53 -8.01
N ILE A 214 9.80 -12.93 -7.15
CA ILE A 214 10.10 -13.84 -6.03
C ILE A 214 10.65 -15.17 -6.53
N SER A 215 10.12 -15.70 -7.63
CA SER A 215 10.58 -16.94 -8.23
C SER A 215 12.05 -16.88 -8.66
N GLU A 216 12.48 -15.77 -9.25
CA GLU A 216 13.86 -15.57 -9.68
C GLU A 216 14.80 -15.39 -8.49
N LEU A 217 14.37 -14.64 -7.48
CA LEU A 217 15.14 -14.42 -6.25
C LEU A 217 15.42 -15.75 -5.52
N LEU A 218 14.40 -16.62 -5.39
CA LEU A 218 14.54 -17.94 -4.78
C LEU A 218 15.45 -18.88 -5.60
N GLN A 219 15.33 -18.88 -6.92
CA GLN A 219 16.19 -19.69 -7.81
C GLN A 219 17.65 -19.24 -7.78
N LYS A 220 17.91 -17.96 -7.84
CA LYS A 220 19.25 -17.35 -7.83
C LYS A 220 20.06 -17.73 -6.58
N HIS A 221 19.40 -17.76 -5.43
CA HIS A 221 20.05 -18.04 -4.15
C HIS A 221 19.92 -19.51 -3.71
N ASN A 222 19.10 -20.31 -4.40
CA ASN A 222 18.82 -21.71 -4.09
C ASN A 222 18.47 -21.96 -2.62
N THR A 223 17.74 -21.04 -2.00
CA THR A 223 17.34 -21.08 -0.59
C THR A 223 16.00 -20.38 -0.37
N ASN A 224 15.51 -20.36 0.86
CA ASN A 224 14.26 -19.71 1.23
C ASN A 224 14.42 -18.18 1.39
N LEU A 225 13.29 -17.46 1.36
CA LEU A 225 13.27 -15.99 1.42
C LEU A 225 13.86 -15.46 2.75
N GLU A 226 13.78 -16.22 3.85
CA GLU A 226 14.33 -15.78 5.15
C GLU A 226 15.88 -15.72 5.12
N GLU A 227 16.52 -16.72 4.53
CA GLU A 227 17.98 -16.73 4.38
C GLU A 227 18.44 -15.64 3.41
N ILE A 228 17.73 -15.48 2.29
CA ILE A 228 18.01 -14.39 1.34
C ILE A 228 17.89 -13.03 2.01
N PHE A 229 16.83 -12.81 2.77
CA PHE A 229 16.61 -11.55 3.48
C PHE A 229 17.75 -11.26 4.48
N LYS A 230 18.20 -12.27 5.23
CA LYS A 230 19.38 -12.15 6.12
C LYS A 230 20.63 -11.75 5.34
N LEU A 231 20.91 -12.42 4.20
CA LEU A 231 22.08 -12.11 3.37
C LEU A 231 22.05 -10.67 2.81
N LEU A 232 20.87 -10.16 2.50
CA LEU A 232 20.70 -8.82 1.92
C LEU A 232 20.68 -7.71 2.97
N THR A 233 20.45 -8.04 4.26
CA THR A 233 20.27 -7.06 5.34
C THR A 233 21.33 -7.16 6.45
N HIS A 234 22.33 -8.00 6.29
CA HIS A 234 23.54 -8.09 7.13
C HIS A 234 24.77 -7.70 6.32
#